data_acc0b6789643e29f824eac55195f5ff2
#
_entry.id   acc0b6789643e29f824eac55195f5ff2
#
_cell.length_a   1.000
_cell.length_b   1.000
_cell.length_c   1.000
_cell.angle_alpha   90.00
_cell.angle_beta   90.00
_cell.angle_gamma   90.00
#
_symmetry.space_group_name_H-M   'P 1'
#
loop_
_entity.id
_entity.type
_entity.pdbx_description
1 polymer ?
#
loop_
_entity_poly.entity_id
_entity_poly.type
_entity_poly.pdbx_seq_one_letter_code
_entity_poly.pdbx_strand_id
1 'polypeptide(L)'
;MKYRHAVSRYEVEEPFFKMQEQGLLSSAMSCIDSPTLERWLEITARGVLLLCEDEQGELLGCGHFTPFRGQVWEFDFTAFREAFHIAPQMARGGFRWVFEHLHASAIVGFCAEPNRQAWRLARACGFEVMGAIPGLCWFSRRQKHVGGVMVMATPQTVEDADMSFGGSSTPEIQETAKAQTTKPVTEAATAARDAQREKAAKAAGLNSTILTSPFGTPTENQNKKTLLGQ
;
A
#
# COMPACT_ATOMS: atom_id res chain seq x y z
N MET A 1 26.67 3.52 -6.93
CA MET A 1 25.36 3.35 -7.56
C MET A 1 24.91 4.68 -8.15
N LYS A 2 24.33 4.65 -9.34
CA LYS A 2 23.81 5.83 -10.04
C LYS A 2 22.29 5.66 -10.23
N TYR A 3 21.56 6.77 -10.15
CA TYR A 3 20.12 6.80 -10.36
C TYR A 3 19.81 7.74 -11.50
N ARG A 4 19.00 7.28 -12.46
CA ARG A 4 18.57 8.10 -13.58
C ARG A 4 17.13 7.78 -14.00
N HIS A 5 16.45 8.79 -14.48
CA HIS A 5 15.12 8.64 -15.07
C HIS A 5 15.22 8.02 -16.47
N ALA A 6 14.47 6.95 -16.73
CA ALA A 6 14.35 6.37 -18.06
C ALA A 6 13.53 7.29 -18.96
N VAL A 7 14.10 7.73 -20.06
CA VAL A 7 13.46 8.69 -20.99
C VAL A 7 13.21 8.11 -22.37
N SER A 8 14.03 7.15 -22.80
CA SER A 8 13.86 6.48 -24.10
C SER A 8 13.05 5.19 -23.94
N ARG A 9 12.41 4.79 -25.03
CA ARG A 9 11.65 3.54 -25.06
C ARG A 9 12.51 2.34 -24.69
N TYR A 10 13.73 2.28 -25.19
CA TYR A 10 14.68 1.21 -24.87
C TYR A 10 14.95 1.12 -23.36
N GLU A 11 15.21 2.26 -22.72
CA GLU A 11 15.45 2.31 -21.25
C GLU A 11 14.24 1.88 -20.44
N VAL A 12 13.03 2.11 -20.96
CA VAL A 12 11.79 1.65 -20.30
C VAL A 12 11.56 0.15 -20.52
N GLU A 13 11.92 -0.38 -21.67
CA GLU A 13 11.74 -1.82 -22.01
C GLU A 13 12.80 -2.71 -21.33
N GLU A 14 14.01 -2.23 -21.13
CA GLU A 14 15.12 -3.00 -20.57
C GLU A 14 14.80 -3.64 -19.22
N PRO A 15 14.25 -2.94 -18.19
CA PRO A 15 13.87 -3.56 -16.93
C PRO A 15 12.82 -4.66 -17.10
N PHE A 16 11.88 -4.51 -18.03
CA PHE A 16 10.88 -5.53 -18.30
C PHE A 16 11.51 -6.83 -18.78
N PHE A 17 12.38 -6.75 -19.77
CA PHE A 17 13.05 -7.93 -20.32
C PHE A 17 13.97 -8.59 -19.27
N LYS A 18 14.68 -7.79 -18.47
CA LYS A 18 15.51 -8.31 -17.38
C LYS A 18 14.66 -8.98 -16.28
N MET A 19 13.50 -8.43 -15.93
CA MET A 19 12.53 -9.10 -15.05
C MET A 19 12.00 -10.41 -15.64
N GLN A 20 11.74 -10.44 -16.94
CA GLN A 20 11.28 -11.63 -17.64
C GLN A 20 12.34 -12.74 -17.62
N GLU A 21 13.56 -12.42 -17.99
CA GLU A 21 14.71 -13.34 -17.98
C GLU A 21 14.94 -13.94 -16.59
N GLN A 22 14.83 -13.11 -15.55
CA GLN A 22 15.05 -13.54 -14.17
C GLN A 22 13.82 -14.18 -13.51
N GLY A 23 12.68 -14.26 -14.21
CA GLY A 23 11.43 -14.81 -13.65
C GLY A 23 10.83 -13.96 -12.53
N LEU A 24 11.05 -12.63 -12.55
CA LEU A 24 10.59 -11.68 -11.53
C LEU A 24 9.26 -11.01 -11.88
N LEU A 25 8.78 -11.11 -13.13
CA LEU A 25 7.59 -10.38 -13.59
C LEU A 25 6.36 -10.59 -12.69
N SER A 26 6.08 -11.80 -12.29
CA SER A 26 4.91 -12.12 -11.45
C SER A 26 5.00 -11.54 -10.02
N SER A 27 6.20 -11.23 -9.55
CA SER A 27 6.40 -10.59 -8.25
C SER A 27 6.49 -9.07 -8.36
N ALA A 28 7.13 -8.56 -9.40
CA ALA A 28 7.29 -7.15 -9.68
C ALA A 28 5.96 -6.49 -10.10
N MET A 29 5.17 -7.22 -10.90
CA MET A 29 3.85 -6.78 -11.38
C MET A 29 2.73 -7.59 -10.71
N SER A 30 2.82 -7.80 -9.40
CA SER A 30 1.95 -8.71 -8.64
C SER A 30 0.47 -8.29 -8.63
N CYS A 31 0.17 -7.03 -8.91
CA CYS A 31 -1.20 -6.51 -9.02
C CYS A 31 -1.82 -6.74 -10.41
N ILE A 32 -1.09 -7.37 -11.34
CA ILE A 32 -1.51 -7.61 -12.71
C ILE A 32 -1.58 -9.10 -12.97
N ASP A 33 -2.71 -9.56 -13.49
CA ASP A 33 -2.94 -10.98 -13.74
C ASP A 33 -2.00 -11.55 -14.81
N SER A 34 -1.80 -10.81 -15.88
CA SER A 34 -0.94 -11.20 -17.00
C SER A 34 0.01 -10.06 -17.37
N PRO A 35 1.23 -10.02 -16.80
CA PRO A 35 2.20 -8.97 -17.10
C PRO A 35 2.72 -9.11 -18.54
N THR A 36 2.39 -8.11 -19.38
CA THR A 36 2.89 -7.97 -20.77
C THR A 36 3.72 -6.72 -20.91
N LEU A 37 4.55 -6.65 -21.95
CA LEU A 37 5.33 -5.44 -22.26
C LEU A 37 4.42 -4.22 -22.51
N GLU A 38 3.30 -4.41 -23.20
CA GLU A 38 2.34 -3.34 -23.46
C GLU A 38 1.81 -2.77 -22.14
N ARG A 39 1.42 -3.66 -21.22
CA ARG A 39 0.92 -3.25 -19.90
C ARG A 39 2.00 -2.56 -19.07
N TRP A 40 3.25 -3.02 -19.16
CA TRP A 40 4.40 -2.36 -18.54
C TRP A 40 4.58 -0.94 -19.07
N LEU A 41 4.56 -0.75 -20.41
CA LEU A 41 4.67 0.56 -21.05
C LEU A 41 3.51 1.50 -20.65
N GLU A 42 2.27 0.99 -20.57
CA GLU A 42 1.13 1.77 -20.11
C GLU A 42 1.27 2.26 -18.66
N ILE A 43 1.78 1.41 -17.78
CA ILE A 43 1.97 1.73 -16.37
C ILE A 43 3.08 2.75 -16.21
N THR A 44 4.23 2.49 -16.79
CA THR A 44 5.42 3.36 -16.66
C THR A 44 5.22 4.74 -17.30
N ALA A 45 4.37 4.85 -18.32
CA ALA A 45 4.01 6.13 -18.91
C ALA A 45 3.24 7.06 -17.96
N ARG A 46 2.73 6.57 -16.82
CA ARG A 46 1.96 7.37 -15.86
C ARG A 46 2.82 8.05 -14.80
N GLY A 47 4.11 7.81 -14.79
CA GLY A 47 4.99 8.30 -13.74
C GLY A 47 6.45 8.40 -14.17
N VAL A 48 7.33 8.23 -13.21
CA VAL A 48 8.77 8.26 -13.39
C VAL A 48 9.32 6.85 -13.16
N LEU A 49 9.96 6.29 -14.17
CA LEU A 49 10.72 5.05 -14.04
C LEU A 49 12.18 5.40 -13.72
N LEU A 50 12.59 5.12 -12.50
CA LEU A 50 13.94 5.35 -12.02
C LEU A 50 14.77 4.08 -12.18
N LEU A 51 15.86 4.16 -12.90
CA LEU A 51 16.84 3.08 -13.07
C LEU A 51 17.95 3.22 -12.04
N CYS A 52 18.35 2.12 -11.45
CA CYS A 52 19.52 2.04 -10.58
C CYS A 52 20.60 1.19 -11.23
N GLU A 53 21.77 1.78 -11.44
CA GLU A 53 22.92 1.18 -12.12
C GLU A 53 24.14 1.15 -11.19
N ASP A 54 25.03 0.22 -11.43
CA ASP A 54 26.35 0.24 -10.83
C ASP A 54 27.30 1.26 -11.49
N GLU A 55 28.59 1.19 -11.18
CA GLU A 55 29.60 2.10 -11.73
C GLU A 55 29.93 1.75 -13.20
N GLN A 56 29.69 0.52 -13.61
CA GLN A 56 29.92 0.00 -14.95
C GLN A 56 28.72 0.27 -15.88
N GLY A 57 27.57 0.69 -15.33
CA GLY A 57 26.34 0.94 -16.08
C GLY A 57 25.42 -0.28 -16.15
N GLU A 58 25.72 -1.33 -15.39
CA GLU A 58 24.84 -2.50 -15.29
C GLU A 58 23.60 -2.19 -14.46
N LEU A 59 22.43 -2.54 -14.97
CA LEU A 59 21.16 -2.29 -14.33
C LEU A 59 20.95 -3.24 -13.13
N LEU A 60 20.91 -2.67 -11.93
CA LEU A 60 20.76 -3.39 -10.66
C LEU A 60 19.30 -3.51 -10.19
N GLY A 61 18.46 -2.60 -10.62
CA GLY A 61 17.06 -2.56 -10.26
C GLY A 61 16.34 -1.34 -10.82
N CYS A 62 15.05 -1.26 -10.58
CA CYS A 62 14.25 -0.12 -10.97
C CYS A 62 13.17 0.21 -9.93
N GLY A 63 12.77 1.48 -9.88
CA GLY A 63 11.64 1.97 -9.12
C GLY A 63 10.70 2.74 -10.04
N HIS A 64 9.42 2.41 -9.99
CA HIS A 64 8.40 3.17 -10.69
C HIS A 64 7.64 4.03 -9.69
N PHE A 65 7.53 5.31 -9.95
CA PHE A 65 6.91 6.29 -9.06
C PHE A 65 5.78 7.01 -9.80
N THR A 66 4.58 6.93 -9.26
CA THR A 66 3.39 7.60 -9.81
C THR A 66 2.86 8.65 -8.87
N PRO A 67 2.39 9.81 -9.36
CA PRO A 67 1.69 10.78 -8.53
C PRO A 67 0.45 10.13 -7.90
N PHE A 68 0.37 10.15 -6.56
CA PHE A 68 -0.77 9.60 -5.84
C PHE A 68 -1.77 10.70 -5.46
N ARG A 69 -1.32 11.70 -4.69
CA ARG A 69 -2.13 12.86 -4.31
C ARG A 69 -1.25 14.03 -3.89
N GLY A 70 -1.41 15.19 -4.52
CA GLY A 70 -0.57 16.36 -4.24
C GLY A 70 0.89 16.04 -4.50
N GLN A 71 1.73 16.16 -3.48
CA GLN A 71 3.16 15.82 -3.53
C GLN A 71 3.47 14.42 -2.95
N VAL A 72 2.46 13.58 -2.75
CA VAL A 72 2.64 12.18 -2.35
C VAL A 72 2.77 11.33 -3.60
N TRP A 73 3.77 10.44 -3.62
CA TRP A 73 4.05 9.54 -4.71
C TRP A 73 3.84 8.09 -4.28
N GLU A 74 3.25 7.27 -5.13
CA GLU A 74 3.17 5.84 -4.96
C GLU A 74 4.37 5.18 -5.63
N PHE A 75 4.90 4.10 -5.05
CA PHE A 75 6.05 3.41 -5.61
C PHE A 75 5.83 1.91 -5.78
N ASP A 76 6.45 1.40 -6.84
CA ASP A 76 6.80 0.00 -7.04
C ASP A 76 8.30 -0.13 -7.19
N PHE A 77 8.91 -1.12 -6.56
CA PHE A 77 10.37 -1.31 -6.58
C PHE A 77 10.73 -2.76 -6.86
N THR A 78 11.69 -2.95 -7.76
CA THR A 78 12.24 -4.25 -8.12
C THR A 78 13.75 -4.21 -8.10
N ALA A 79 14.36 -5.05 -7.27
CA ALA A 79 15.79 -5.37 -7.35
C ALA A 79 15.97 -6.57 -8.28
N PHE A 80 17.04 -6.58 -9.07
CA PHE A 80 17.44 -7.76 -9.83
C PHE A 80 18.25 -8.74 -8.97
N ARG A 81 18.32 -10.01 -9.37
CA ARG A 81 18.87 -11.10 -8.53
C ARG A 81 20.26 -10.82 -8.01
N GLU A 82 21.13 -10.27 -8.85
CA GLU A 82 22.50 -9.90 -8.53
C GLU A 82 22.60 -8.84 -7.43
N ALA A 83 21.58 -8.01 -7.29
CA ALA A 83 21.53 -6.89 -6.34
C ALA A 83 20.64 -7.13 -5.10
N PHE A 84 20.10 -8.33 -4.91
CA PHE A 84 19.22 -8.62 -3.75
C PHE A 84 19.90 -8.35 -2.41
N HIS A 85 21.20 -8.59 -2.31
CA HIS A 85 21.97 -8.37 -1.08
C HIS A 85 22.15 -6.89 -0.72
N ILE A 86 22.05 -5.98 -1.69
CA ILE A 86 22.13 -4.52 -1.50
C ILE A 86 20.77 -3.82 -1.73
N ALA A 87 19.69 -4.57 -1.90
CA ALA A 87 18.38 -4.03 -2.20
C ALA A 87 17.92 -2.92 -1.21
N PRO A 88 18.14 -3.01 0.11
CA PRO A 88 17.79 -1.91 1.02
C PRO A 88 18.55 -0.62 0.75
N GLN A 89 19.87 -0.70 0.52
CA GLN A 89 20.69 0.51 0.21
C GLN A 89 20.26 1.12 -1.13
N MET A 90 20.04 0.27 -2.13
CA MET A 90 19.59 0.67 -3.46
C MET A 90 18.20 1.35 -3.39
N ALA A 91 17.26 0.76 -2.68
CA ALA A 91 15.92 1.34 -2.52
C ALA A 91 15.96 2.69 -1.81
N ARG A 92 16.70 2.80 -0.69
CA ARG A 92 16.86 4.09 0.03
C ARG A 92 17.46 5.18 -0.85
N GLY A 93 18.48 4.86 -1.64
CA GLY A 93 19.05 5.82 -2.60
C GLY A 93 18.04 6.29 -3.64
N GLY A 94 17.20 5.38 -4.16
CA GLY A 94 16.11 5.72 -5.06
C GLY A 94 15.04 6.62 -4.42
N PHE A 95 14.66 6.33 -3.17
CA PHE A 95 13.69 7.18 -2.44
C PHE A 95 14.25 8.57 -2.16
N ARG A 96 15.53 8.69 -1.77
CA ARG A 96 16.18 10.01 -1.63
C ARG A 96 16.16 10.78 -2.96
N TRP A 97 16.49 10.13 -4.06
CA TRP A 97 16.41 10.75 -5.37
C TRP A 97 15.01 11.32 -5.65
N VAL A 98 13.94 10.59 -5.31
CA VAL A 98 12.55 11.05 -5.47
C VAL A 98 12.23 12.25 -4.59
N PHE A 99 12.65 12.24 -3.33
CA PHE A 99 12.47 13.39 -2.44
C PHE A 99 13.19 14.65 -2.96
N GLU A 100 14.41 14.50 -3.46
CA GLU A 100 15.24 15.61 -3.94
C GLU A 100 14.78 16.15 -5.29
N HIS A 101 14.45 15.28 -6.26
CA HIS A 101 14.21 15.68 -7.65
C HIS A 101 12.73 15.85 -7.98
N LEU A 102 11.84 15.09 -7.35
CA LEU A 102 10.38 15.20 -7.55
C LEU A 102 9.71 16.03 -6.46
N HIS A 103 10.48 16.53 -5.48
CA HIS A 103 9.98 17.30 -4.34
C HIS A 103 8.81 16.60 -3.63
N ALA A 104 8.91 15.27 -3.51
CA ALA A 104 7.90 14.48 -2.83
C ALA A 104 7.82 14.87 -1.34
N SER A 105 6.62 15.01 -0.80
CA SER A 105 6.41 15.19 0.64
C SER A 105 6.36 13.86 1.38
N ALA A 106 5.89 12.81 0.71
CA ALA A 106 5.89 11.45 1.20
C ALA A 106 5.86 10.47 0.02
N ILE A 107 6.28 9.23 0.30
CA ILE A 107 6.20 8.10 -0.62
C ILE A 107 5.33 7.03 0.04
N VAL A 108 4.35 6.50 -0.69
CA VAL A 108 3.47 5.42 -0.23
C VAL A 108 3.65 4.19 -1.11
N GLY A 109 3.38 3.02 -0.55
CA GLY A 109 3.38 1.78 -1.30
C GLY A 109 2.36 0.80 -0.74
N PHE A 110 1.94 -0.14 -1.57
CA PHE A 110 0.97 -1.17 -1.21
C PHE A 110 1.56 -2.55 -1.47
N CYS A 111 1.83 -3.27 -0.40
CA CYS A 111 2.40 -4.61 -0.48
C CYS A 111 1.32 -5.65 -0.22
N ALA A 112 1.18 -6.65 -1.09
CA ALA A 112 0.27 -7.76 -0.79
C ALA A 112 0.62 -8.37 0.57
N GLU A 113 -0.36 -8.52 1.46
CA GLU A 113 -0.16 -9.00 2.84
C GLU A 113 0.64 -10.31 2.94
N PRO A 114 0.45 -11.32 2.05
CA PRO A 114 1.28 -12.51 2.03
C PRO A 114 2.72 -12.29 1.58
N ASN A 115 3.02 -11.18 0.89
CA ASN A 115 4.38 -10.85 0.42
C ASN A 115 5.20 -10.19 1.54
N ARG A 116 5.57 -11.00 2.53
CA ARG A 116 6.32 -10.52 3.71
C ARG A 116 7.68 -9.91 3.35
N GLN A 117 8.28 -10.31 2.25
CA GLN A 117 9.58 -9.78 1.84
C GLN A 117 9.46 -8.32 1.39
N ALA A 118 8.42 -7.97 0.63
CA ALA A 118 8.21 -6.61 0.15
C ALA A 118 8.06 -5.59 1.30
N TRP A 119 7.14 -5.84 2.23
CA TRP A 119 6.95 -4.88 3.32
C TRP A 119 8.05 -4.93 4.41
N ARG A 120 8.80 -6.04 4.53
CA ARG A 120 10.05 -6.07 5.33
C ARG A 120 11.13 -5.21 4.68
N LEU A 121 11.29 -5.27 3.36
CA LEU A 121 12.19 -4.40 2.62
C LEU A 121 11.80 -2.94 2.80
N ALA A 122 10.52 -2.60 2.63
CA ALA A 122 10.02 -1.25 2.87
C ALA A 122 10.37 -0.74 4.28
N ARG A 123 10.12 -1.56 5.33
CA ARG A 123 10.52 -1.21 6.70
C ARG A 123 12.02 -1.00 6.86
N ALA A 124 12.85 -1.84 6.24
CA ALA A 124 14.31 -1.66 6.24
C ALA A 124 14.77 -0.38 5.52
N CYS A 125 13.89 0.22 4.72
CA CYS A 125 14.12 1.50 4.04
C CYS A 125 13.51 2.71 4.77
N GLY A 126 13.00 2.54 6.00
CA GLY A 126 12.43 3.63 6.79
C GLY A 126 10.93 3.84 6.58
N PHE A 127 10.23 2.90 5.92
CA PHE A 127 8.78 2.99 5.80
C PHE A 127 8.08 2.50 7.07
N GLU A 128 7.06 3.23 7.47
CA GLU A 128 6.14 2.84 8.53
C GLU A 128 4.92 2.13 7.95
N VAL A 129 4.41 1.14 8.68
CA VAL A 129 3.17 0.45 8.33
C VAL A 129 1.99 1.27 8.82
N MET A 130 1.19 1.78 7.89
CA MET A 130 0.02 2.62 8.19
C MET A 130 -1.24 1.79 8.47
N GLY A 131 -1.32 0.58 7.93
CA GLY A 131 -2.45 -0.31 8.10
C GLY A 131 -2.59 -1.29 6.95
N ALA A 132 -3.68 -2.06 6.96
CA ALA A 132 -4.02 -2.99 5.90
C ALA A 132 -5.41 -2.68 5.34
N ILE A 133 -5.52 -2.69 4.01
CA ILE A 133 -6.78 -2.46 3.28
C ILE A 133 -7.25 -3.81 2.75
N PRO A 134 -8.40 -4.34 3.22
CA PRO A 134 -8.91 -5.63 2.76
C PRO A 134 -9.16 -5.66 1.24
N GLY A 135 -8.73 -6.71 0.57
CA GLY A 135 -9.01 -6.94 -0.84
C GLY A 135 -8.30 -6.01 -1.84
N LEU A 136 -7.35 -5.17 -1.37
CA LEU A 136 -6.72 -4.16 -2.22
C LEU A 136 -5.81 -4.77 -3.29
N CYS A 137 -4.99 -5.76 -2.92
CA CYS A 137 -3.97 -6.31 -3.81
C CYS A 137 -4.43 -7.59 -4.48
N TRP A 138 -4.26 -7.68 -5.81
CA TRP A 138 -4.31 -8.95 -6.51
C TRP A 138 -3.04 -9.75 -6.19
N PHE A 139 -3.19 -11.01 -5.84
CA PHE A 139 -2.05 -11.88 -5.53
C PHE A 139 -2.00 -13.04 -6.53
N SER A 140 -1.22 -12.87 -7.56
CA SER A 140 -1.11 -13.78 -8.71
C SER A 140 -0.84 -15.23 -8.34
N ARG A 141 0.01 -15.49 -7.32
CA ARG A 141 0.29 -16.86 -6.83
C ARG A 141 -0.93 -17.59 -6.29
N ARG A 142 -1.96 -16.89 -5.86
CA ARG A 142 -3.21 -17.45 -5.31
C ARG A 142 -4.45 -17.13 -6.14
N GLN A 143 -4.27 -16.42 -7.25
CA GLN A 143 -5.34 -16.00 -8.16
C GLN A 143 -6.53 -15.39 -7.40
N LYS A 144 -6.26 -14.49 -6.45
CA LYS A 144 -7.29 -13.83 -5.65
C LYS A 144 -6.84 -12.49 -5.09
N HIS A 145 -7.82 -11.65 -4.77
CA HIS A 145 -7.57 -10.45 -3.98
C HIS A 145 -7.22 -10.80 -2.53
N VAL A 146 -6.23 -10.12 -1.99
CA VAL A 146 -5.75 -10.22 -0.61
C VAL A 146 -5.66 -8.83 0.01
N GLY A 147 -5.44 -8.74 1.31
CA GLY A 147 -5.16 -7.47 1.96
C GLY A 147 -3.90 -6.80 1.39
N GLY A 148 -3.95 -5.48 1.24
CA GLY A 148 -2.80 -4.66 0.91
C GLY A 148 -2.28 -3.96 2.15
N VAL A 149 -1.03 -4.21 2.52
CA VAL A 149 -0.35 -3.48 3.59
C VAL A 149 0.12 -2.15 3.02
N MET A 150 -0.44 -1.06 3.53
CA MET A 150 -0.01 0.29 3.17
C MET A 150 1.21 0.67 3.99
N VAL A 151 2.26 1.10 3.32
CA VAL A 151 3.48 1.61 3.92
C VAL A 151 3.73 3.04 3.46
N MET A 152 4.33 3.88 4.32
CA MET A 152 4.61 5.28 4.02
C MET A 152 5.98 5.69 4.56
N ALA A 153 6.70 6.49 3.80
CA ALA A 153 7.93 7.14 4.24
C ALA A 153 7.90 8.63 3.95
N THR A 154 8.62 9.37 4.78
CA THR A 154 8.96 10.78 4.60
C THR A 154 10.47 10.92 4.40
N PRO A 155 10.98 12.08 3.96
CA PRO A 155 12.43 12.30 3.90
C PRO A 155 13.14 11.91 5.20
N GLN A 156 12.62 12.34 6.34
CA GLN A 156 13.20 12.10 7.64
C GLN A 156 13.29 10.60 7.98
N THR A 157 12.23 9.83 7.75
CA THR A 157 12.24 8.39 8.12
C THR A 157 13.23 7.58 7.27
N VAL A 158 13.48 7.99 6.02
CA VAL A 158 14.50 7.36 5.15
C VAL A 158 15.91 7.72 5.62
N GLU A 159 16.16 8.96 6.04
CA GLU A 159 17.45 9.40 6.61
C GLU A 159 17.74 8.66 7.91
N ASP A 160 16.79 8.56 8.83
CA ASP A 160 16.94 7.86 10.10
C ASP A 160 17.27 6.37 9.91
N ALA A 161 16.68 5.74 8.88
CA ALA A 161 17.01 4.36 8.52
C ALA A 161 18.45 4.19 8.02
N ASP A 162 19.02 5.16 7.32
CA ASP A 162 20.43 5.13 6.90
C ASP A 162 21.39 5.20 8.10
N MET A 163 21.10 6.05 9.08
CA MET A 163 21.91 6.18 10.29
C MET A 163 21.89 4.91 11.14
N SER A 164 20.78 4.19 11.15
CA SER A 164 20.61 2.95 11.93
C SER A 164 21.40 1.76 11.36
N PHE A 165 21.74 1.75 10.08
CA PHE A 165 22.50 0.67 9.45
C PHE A 165 24.02 0.88 9.46
N GLY A 166 24.52 2.08 9.77
CA GLY A 166 25.94 2.42 9.82
C GLY A 166 26.62 2.17 11.16
N GLY A 167 25.89 1.88 12.21
CA GLY A 167 26.40 1.64 13.58
C GLY A 167 25.89 0.31 14.12
N SER A 168 26.83 -0.55 14.53
CA SER A 168 26.56 -1.69 15.40
C SER A 168 26.17 -1.20 16.80
N SER A 169 25.00 -0.57 16.93
CA SER A 169 24.33 -0.37 18.20
C SER A 169 23.17 -1.34 18.26
N THR A 170 23.31 -2.35 19.11
CA THR A 170 22.17 -3.13 19.60
C THR A 170 21.09 -2.13 20.00
N PRO A 171 19.90 -2.15 19.39
CA PRO A 171 18.83 -1.26 19.83
C PRO A 171 18.57 -1.60 21.29
N GLU A 172 18.86 -0.67 22.18
CA GLU A 172 18.36 -0.70 23.54
C GLU A 172 16.83 -0.74 23.38
N ILE A 173 16.25 -1.89 23.71
CA ILE A 173 14.80 -2.05 23.72
C ILE A 173 14.34 -1.10 24.82
N GLN A 174 13.96 0.12 24.45
CA GLN A 174 13.12 0.91 25.33
C GLN A 174 11.89 0.03 25.59
N GLU A 175 11.84 -0.50 26.80
CA GLU A 175 10.63 -1.16 27.29
C GLU A 175 9.48 -0.17 27.02
N THR A 176 8.71 -0.46 25.99
CA THR A 176 7.45 0.23 25.76
C THR A 176 6.71 0.16 27.07
N ALA A 177 6.45 1.34 27.66
CA ALA A 177 5.72 1.47 28.89
C ALA A 177 4.56 0.48 28.83
N LYS A 178 4.55 -0.50 29.77
CA LYS A 178 3.54 -1.55 29.83
C LYS A 178 2.20 -0.89 29.57
N ALA A 179 1.54 -1.32 28.49
CA ALA A 179 0.20 -0.90 28.19
C ALA A 179 -0.57 -0.93 29.49
N GLN A 180 -1.06 0.23 29.94
CA GLN A 180 -1.85 0.32 31.15
C GLN A 180 -2.97 -0.70 30.96
N THR A 181 -2.94 -1.75 31.76
CA THR A 181 -4.01 -2.73 31.83
C THR A 181 -5.30 -1.92 31.92
N THR A 182 -6.15 -2.03 30.93
CA THR A 182 -7.46 -1.41 30.92
C THR A 182 -8.11 -1.75 32.21
N LYS A 183 -8.37 -0.72 33.04
CA LYS A 183 -9.09 -0.91 34.32
C LYS A 183 -10.33 -1.72 34.02
N PRO A 184 -10.67 -2.72 34.89
CA PRO A 184 -11.87 -3.52 34.68
C PRO A 184 -13.04 -2.56 34.48
N VAL A 185 -13.79 -2.78 33.39
CA VAL A 185 -14.99 -1.99 33.08
C VAL A 185 -15.93 -2.11 34.27
N THR A 186 -16.14 -1.02 34.99
CA THR A 186 -17.03 -1.01 36.14
C THR A 186 -18.44 -1.32 35.68
N GLU A 187 -19.23 -2.05 36.49
CA GLU A 187 -20.64 -2.36 36.19
C GLU A 187 -21.44 -1.11 35.79
N ALA A 188 -21.12 0.04 36.38
CA ALA A 188 -21.69 1.33 36.01
C ALA A 188 -21.40 1.74 34.53
N ALA A 189 -20.22 1.43 34.01
CA ALA A 189 -19.86 1.72 32.61
C ALA A 189 -20.59 0.76 31.65
N THR A 190 -20.82 -0.48 32.05
CA THR A 190 -21.60 -1.45 31.29
C THR A 190 -23.07 -1.04 31.24
N ALA A 191 -23.65 -0.68 32.37
CA ALA A 191 -25.04 -0.21 32.47
C ALA A 191 -25.28 1.08 31.66
N ALA A 192 -24.31 2.03 31.65
CA ALA A 192 -24.40 3.23 30.85
C ALA A 192 -24.37 2.93 29.33
N ARG A 193 -23.57 1.95 28.92
CA ARG A 193 -23.49 1.52 27.53
C ARG A 193 -24.77 0.83 27.05
N ASP A 194 -25.36 0.02 27.89
CA ASP A 194 -26.61 -0.69 27.59
C ASP A 194 -27.80 0.29 27.55
N ALA A 195 -27.87 1.25 28.46
CA ALA A 195 -28.85 2.32 28.43
C ALA A 195 -28.73 3.20 27.16
N GLN A 196 -27.51 3.44 26.68
CA GLN A 196 -27.28 4.20 25.47
C GLN A 196 -27.70 3.41 24.22
N ARG A 197 -27.46 2.09 24.19
CA ARG A 197 -27.93 1.19 23.12
C ARG A 197 -29.46 1.13 23.08
N GLU A 198 -30.10 1.03 24.23
CA GLU A 198 -31.56 0.99 24.32
C GLU A 198 -32.20 2.30 23.84
N LYS A 199 -31.62 3.46 24.19
CA LYS A 199 -32.04 4.75 23.67
C LYS A 199 -31.87 4.88 22.15
N ALA A 200 -30.77 4.39 21.62
CA ALA A 200 -30.51 4.37 20.19
C ALA A 200 -31.50 3.45 19.44
N ALA A 201 -31.80 2.29 19.99
CA ALA A 201 -32.80 1.37 19.41
C ALA A 201 -34.20 1.97 19.40
N LYS A 202 -34.61 2.64 20.50
CA LYS A 202 -35.88 3.35 20.58
C LYS A 202 -35.97 4.51 19.59
N ALA A 203 -34.88 5.27 19.42
CA ALA A 203 -34.79 6.35 18.44
C ALA A 203 -34.86 5.84 16.99
N ALA A 204 -34.23 4.72 16.68
CA ALA A 204 -34.31 4.05 15.39
C ALA A 204 -35.73 3.53 15.10
N GLY A 205 -36.41 3.00 16.11
CA GLY A 205 -37.80 2.57 16.00
C GLY A 205 -38.76 3.73 15.72
N LEU A 206 -38.59 4.86 16.36
CA LEU A 206 -39.36 6.10 16.11
C LEU A 206 -39.14 6.64 14.70
N ASN A 207 -37.91 6.60 14.20
CA ASN A 207 -37.61 7.03 12.83
C ASN A 207 -38.21 6.10 11.77
N SER A 208 -38.32 4.79 12.04
CA SER A 208 -38.99 3.85 11.12
C SER A 208 -40.51 4.10 11.07
N THR A 209 -41.11 4.56 12.16
CA THR A 209 -42.53 4.89 12.22
C THR A 209 -42.86 6.23 11.53
N ILE A 210 -41.90 7.17 11.50
CA ILE A 210 -42.07 8.45 10.80
C ILE A 210 -41.96 8.28 9.27
N LEU A 211 -41.20 7.29 8.79
CA LEU A 211 -41.09 6.97 7.35
C LEU A 211 -42.35 6.30 6.77
N THR A 212 -43.29 5.87 7.61
CA THR A 212 -44.60 5.37 7.22
C THR A 212 -45.72 6.42 7.34
N SER A 213 -45.38 7.70 7.22
CA SER A 213 -46.32 8.84 7.14
C SER A 213 -47.30 8.67 5.96
N PRO A 214 -48.54 9.19 6.04
CA PRO A 214 -49.62 8.94 5.05
C PRO A 214 -49.33 9.34 3.60
N PHE A 215 -48.20 10.00 3.36
CA PHE A 215 -47.70 10.28 2.01
C PHE A 215 -47.08 9.07 1.28
N GLY A 216 -46.83 7.95 1.96
CA GLY A 216 -46.18 6.77 1.43
C GLY A 216 -47.03 5.53 1.38
N THR A 217 -48.33 5.61 1.65
CA THR A 217 -49.22 4.48 1.48
C THR A 217 -49.49 4.28 -0.03
N PRO A 218 -49.11 3.14 -0.60
CA PRO A 218 -49.48 2.85 -1.98
C PRO A 218 -51.00 2.75 -2.06
N THR A 219 -51.61 3.48 -3.01
CA THR A 219 -52.98 3.34 -3.39
C THR A 219 -53.26 1.88 -3.75
N GLU A 220 -54.42 1.36 -3.32
CA GLU A 220 -54.85 -0.04 -3.41
C GLU A 220 -54.83 -0.67 -4.81
N ASN A 221 -54.46 0.03 -5.84
CA ASN A 221 -54.49 -0.43 -7.22
C ASN A 221 -53.14 -0.62 -7.91
N GLN A 222 -52.06 -0.77 -7.16
CA GLN A 222 -50.83 -1.21 -7.78
C GLN A 222 -50.73 -2.74 -7.70
N ASN A 223 -51.02 -3.38 -8.83
CA ASN A 223 -50.70 -4.78 -9.07
C ASN A 223 -49.23 -5.03 -8.69
N LYS A 224 -49.02 -5.61 -7.53
CA LYS A 224 -47.72 -6.11 -7.12
C LYS A 224 -47.32 -7.22 -8.06
N LYS A 225 -46.58 -6.88 -9.12
CA LYS A 225 -45.78 -7.87 -9.80
C LYS A 225 -44.70 -8.28 -8.82
N THR A 226 -44.84 -9.47 -8.28
CA THR A 226 -43.81 -10.14 -7.52
C THR A 226 -42.60 -10.34 -8.41
N LEU A 227 -41.42 -10.17 -7.85
CA LEU A 227 -40.10 -10.34 -8.48
C LEU A 227 -39.81 -11.78 -8.96
N LEU A 228 -40.79 -12.64 -8.87
CA LEU A 228 -40.77 -14.02 -9.34
C LEU A 228 -41.78 -14.13 -10.47
N GLY A 229 -41.33 -13.71 -11.65
CA GLY A 229 -41.95 -13.80 -12.93
C GLY A 229 -43.23 -14.67 -13.06
N GLN A 230 -44.27 -14.03 -13.31
CA GLN A 230 -45.29 -14.46 -14.26
C GLN A 230 -45.78 -13.23 -15.01
#